data_af647e0823eafec07315a06609827e56
#
_entry.id   af647e0823eafec07315a06609827e56
#
_cell.length_a   1.000
_cell.length_b   1.000
_cell.length_c   1.000
_cell.angle_alpha   90.00
_cell.angle_beta   90.00
_cell.angle_gamma   90.00
#
_symmetry.space_group_name_H-M   'P 1'
#
loop_
_entity.id
_entity.type
_entity.pdbx_description
1 polymer ?
#
loop_
_entity_poly.entity_id
_entity_poly.type
_entity_poly.pdbx_seq_one_letter_code
_entity_poly.pdbx_strand_id
1 'polypeptide(L)'
;MCGTEAEQLGFAHALLAEGDHYRAIGEYKRFLYLYPESPAGDEARLSIARAYVRGGQSEAAELHLLSLAERSPAWRSRALLEVGWARYAGGTPDTATRALRSFLSEQGLPRQPAEADRAWYLLGWALLSQNEGAAAAEAFATPAPFTGQKPLTEAALRWKELPQKSPALAGVLSVVPGAGHFYLGEPVTGLAALVWNGLFGYALYESIRREQLGVAVLLGVLESIWYTGTIFGAVSGAQKYNRDVRREALERLRTQHDDRPESWPPRPVAP
;
A
#
# COMPACT_ATOMS: atom_id res chain seq x y z
N MET A 1 28.31 -13.04 -33.71
CA MET A 1 29.23 -13.25 -32.58
C MET A 1 28.38 -13.28 -31.32
N CYS A 2 28.34 -14.40 -30.57
CA CYS A 2 27.77 -14.39 -29.24
C CYS A 2 28.71 -13.56 -28.37
N GLY A 3 28.21 -12.54 -27.70
CA GLY A 3 28.99 -11.76 -26.73
C GLY A 3 29.47 -12.66 -25.60
N THR A 4 30.45 -12.20 -24.83
CA THR A 4 30.92 -12.91 -23.63
C THR A 4 29.82 -12.96 -22.57
N GLU A 5 29.93 -13.89 -21.60
CA GLU A 5 29.03 -14.01 -20.45
C GLU A 5 28.84 -12.66 -19.73
N ALA A 6 29.94 -11.93 -19.49
CA ALA A 6 29.91 -10.63 -18.83
C ALA A 6 29.20 -9.56 -19.68
N GLU A 7 29.38 -9.54 -21.00
CA GLU A 7 28.69 -8.59 -21.90
C GLU A 7 27.19 -8.86 -21.92
N GLN A 8 26.77 -10.13 -21.99
CA GLN A 8 25.35 -10.50 -21.98
C GLN A 8 24.67 -10.10 -20.68
N LEU A 9 25.29 -10.37 -19.55
CA LEU A 9 24.76 -10.01 -18.23
C LEU A 9 24.77 -8.47 -18.06
N GLY A 10 25.84 -7.80 -18.46
CA GLY A 10 25.95 -6.35 -18.44
C GLY A 10 24.89 -5.65 -19.26
N PHE A 11 24.53 -6.18 -20.43
CA PHE A 11 23.44 -5.64 -21.24
C PHE A 11 22.08 -5.78 -20.55
N ALA A 12 21.80 -6.94 -19.93
CA ALA A 12 20.57 -7.13 -19.18
C ALA A 12 20.48 -6.16 -17.98
N HIS A 13 21.58 -5.90 -17.28
CA HIS A 13 21.65 -4.91 -16.21
C HIS A 13 21.42 -3.47 -16.71
N ALA A 14 21.97 -3.10 -17.87
CA ALA A 14 21.74 -1.80 -18.49
C ALA A 14 20.25 -1.57 -18.79
N LEU A 15 19.59 -2.53 -19.42
CA LEU A 15 18.16 -2.47 -19.69
C LEU A 15 17.33 -2.31 -18.41
N LEU A 16 17.69 -3.04 -17.34
CA LEU A 16 17.02 -2.90 -16.05
C LEU A 16 17.21 -1.51 -15.44
N ALA A 17 18.39 -0.92 -15.57
CA ALA A 17 18.69 0.44 -15.10
C ALA A 17 17.95 1.51 -15.92
N GLU A 18 17.79 1.31 -17.22
CA GLU A 18 17.00 2.18 -18.12
C GLU A 18 15.49 2.07 -17.90
N GLY A 19 15.03 1.10 -17.08
CA GLY A 19 13.59 0.87 -16.82
C GLY A 19 12.90 0.01 -17.87
N ASP A 20 13.62 -0.58 -18.82
CA ASP A 20 13.07 -1.54 -19.79
C ASP A 20 12.98 -2.93 -19.15
N HIS A 21 12.03 -3.06 -18.23
CA HIS A 21 11.87 -4.27 -17.42
C HIS A 21 11.55 -5.50 -18.26
N TYR A 22 10.74 -5.35 -19.30
CA TYR A 22 10.35 -6.47 -20.15
C TYR A 22 11.53 -7.05 -20.93
N ARG A 23 12.33 -6.18 -21.56
CA ARG A 23 13.52 -6.63 -22.29
C ARG A 23 14.60 -7.15 -21.35
N ALA A 24 14.80 -6.50 -20.20
CA ALA A 24 15.72 -6.98 -19.18
C ALA A 24 15.42 -8.42 -18.77
N ILE A 25 14.14 -8.75 -18.48
CA ILE A 25 13.71 -10.12 -18.16
C ILE A 25 14.06 -11.08 -19.30
N GLY A 26 13.84 -10.71 -20.54
CA GLY A 26 14.17 -11.51 -21.72
C GLY A 26 15.67 -11.80 -21.82
N GLU A 27 16.52 -10.78 -21.61
CA GLU A 27 17.98 -10.93 -21.71
C GLU A 27 18.57 -11.71 -20.51
N TYR A 28 18.03 -11.57 -19.29
CA TYR A 28 18.41 -12.43 -18.18
C TYR A 28 18.02 -13.90 -18.41
N LYS A 29 16.83 -14.18 -18.97
CA LYS A 29 16.42 -15.54 -19.33
C LYS A 29 17.31 -16.11 -20.41
N ARG A 30 17.69 -15.30 -21.41
CA ARG A 30 18.64 -15.68 -22.45
C ARG A 30 20.02 -15.99 -21.85
N PHE A 31 20.50 -15.17 -20.91
CA PHE A 31 21.73 -15.42 -20.19
C PHE A 31 21.71 -16.77 -19.48
N LEU A 32 20.65 -17.08 -18.74
CA LEU A 32 20.49 -18.37 -18.04
C LEU A 32 20.41 -19.56 -18.98
N TYR A 33 19.91 -19.37 -20.19
CA TYR A 33 19.88 -20.40 -21.22
C TYR A 33 21.25 -20.66 -21.86
N LEU A 34 21.97 -19.59 -22.17
CA LEU A 34 23.30 -19.68 -22.81
C LEU A 34 24.40 -20.12 -21.82
N TYR A 35 24.26 -19.76 -20.55
CA TYR A 35 25.26 -20.00 -19.50
C TYR A 35 24.64 -20.67 -18.27
N PRO A 36 24.14 -21.93 -18.40
CA PRO A 36 23.40 -22.61 -17.32
C PRO A 36 24.23 -22.85 -16.07
N GLU A 37 25.54 -23.01 -16.22
CA GLU A 37 26.50 -23.30 -15.13
C GLU A 37 27.20 -22.03 -14.62
N SER A 38 26.77 -20.85 -15.05
CA SER A 38 27.38 -19.60 -14.63
C SER A 38 27.20 -19.37 -13.13
N PRO A 39 28.25 -18.96 -12.42
CA PRO A 39 28.15 -18.55 -11.01
C PRO A 39 27.25 -17.31 -10.82
N ALA A 40 27.03 -16.52 -11.88
CA ALA A 40 26.12 -15.38 -11.88
C ALA A 40 24.65 -15.78 -12.14
N GLY A 41 24.35 -17.06 -12.30
CA GLY A 41 23.01 -17.56 -12.62
C GLY A 41 21.96 -17.18 -11.56
N ASP A 42 22.29 -17.27 -10.28
CA ASP A 42 21.36 -16.91 -9.20
C ASP A 42 21.17 -15.41 -9.06
N GLU A 43 22.21 -14.60 -9.35
CA GLU A 43 22.11 -13.16 -9.46
C GLU A 43 21.16 -12.75 -10.59
N ALA A 44 21.28 -13.40 -11.76
CA ALA A 44 20.37 -13.17 -12.88
C ALA A 44 18.92 -13.54 -12.52
N ARG A 45 18.68 -14.64 -11.79
CA ARG A 45 17.34 -15.01 -11.30
C ARG A 45 16.76 -13.97 -10.34
N LEU A 46 17.57 -13.47 -9.41
CA LEU A 46 17.16 -12.39 -8.51
C LEU A 46 16.81 -11.12 -9.30
N SER A 47 17.61 -10.80 -10.32
CA SER A 47 17.40 -9.63 -11.18
C SER A 47 16.12 -9.74 -12.02
N ILE A 48 15.76 -10.95 -12.49
CA ILE A 48 14.46 -11.23 -13.11
C ILE A 48 13.31 -10.87 -12.16
N ALA A 49 13.39 -11.36 -10.90
CA ALA A 49 12.35 -11.06 -9.93
C ALA A 49 12.22 -9.55 -9.64
N ARG A 50 13.35 -8.86 -9.51
CA ARG A 50 13.39 -7.40 -9.35
C ARG A 50 12.80 -6.66 -10.56
N ALA A 51 13.05 -7.13 -11.77
CA ALA A 51 12.47 -6.58 -12.98
C ALA A 51 10.94 -6.78 -13.00
N TYR A 52 10.44 -7.94 -12.55
CA TYR A 52 9.00 -8.17 -12.39
C TYR A 52 8.37 -7.22 -11.38
N VAL A 53 8.98 -7.01 -10.19
CA VAL A 53 8.43 -6.05 -9.22
C VAL A 53 8.39 -4.64 -9.79
N ARG A 54 9.48 -4.20 -10.44
CA ARG A 54 9.56 -2.87 -11.07
C ARG A 54 8.55 -2.69 -12.21
N GLY A 55 8.21 -3.77 -12.90
CA GLY A 55 7.17 -3.83 -13.93
C GLY A 55 5.75 -4.01 -13.38
N GLY A 56 5.54 -3.94 -12.05
CA GLY A 56 4.23 -4.07 -11.42
C GLY A 56 3.69 -5.51 -11.33
N GLN A 57 4.54 -6.53 -11.60
CA GLN A 57 4.16 -7.95 -11.61
C GLN A 57 4.66 -8.66 -10.34
N SER A 58 4.19 -8.20 -9.19
CA SER A 58 4.69 -8.65 -7.88
C SER A 58 4.44 -10.13 -7.60
N GLU A 59 3.34 -10.70 -8.08
CA GLU A 59 3.04 -12.14 -7.95
C GLU A 59 4.04 -13.01 -8.74
N ALA A 60 4.36 -12.62 -9.97
CA ALA A 60 5.36 -13.31 -10.77
C ALA A 60 6.75 -13.22 -10.12
N ALA A 61 7.10 -12.07 -9.56
CA ALA A 61 8.33 -11.89 -8.81
C ALA A 61 8.41 -12.83 -7.61
N GLU A 62 7.34 -12.94 -6.82
CA GLU A 62 7.27 -13.82 -5.65
C GLU A 62 7.54 -15.28 -6.03
N LEU A 63 6.92 -15.78 -7.10
CA LEU A 63 7.14 -17.15 -7.58
C LEU A 63 8.62 -17.40 -7.94
N HIS A 64 9.24 -16.44 -8.64
CA HIS A 64 10.67 -16.54 -8.98
C HIS A 64 11.57 -16.50 -7.74
N LEU A 65 11.26 -15.69 -6.75
CA LEU A 65 12.01 -15.57 -5.50
C LEU A 65 11.90 -16.84 -4.64
N LEU A 66 10.70 -17.38 -4.51
CA LEU A 66 10.50 -18.63 -3.76
C LEU A 66 11.25 -19.79 -4.43
N SER A 67 11.18 -19.91 -5.75
CA SER A 67 11.96 -20.90 -6.50
C SER A 67 13.48 -20.73 -6.31
N LEU A 68 13.98 -19.49 -6.27
CA LEU A 68 15.39 -19.21 -5.98
C LEU A 68 15.76 -19.63 -4.54
N ALA A 69 14.90 -19.31 -3.57
CA ALA A 69 15.12 -19.67 -2.16
C ALA A 69 15.18 -21.20 -1.92
N GLU A 70 14.40 -21.97 -2.69
CA GLU A 70 14.38 -23.44 -2.60
C GLU A 70 15.61 -24.08 -3.24
N ARG A 71 16.04 -23.59 -4.39
CA ARG A 71 17.12 -24.19 -5.17
C ARG A 71 18.52 -23.79 -4.73
N SER A 72 18.69 -22.62 -4.11
CA SER A 72 20.00 -22.06 -3.76
C SER A 72 20.07 -21.65 -2.28
N PRO A 73 20.67 -22.50 -1.42
CA PRO A 73 20.85 -22.17 0.00
C PRO A 73 21.65 -20.89 0.22
N ALA A 74 22.61 -20.58 -0.65
CA ALA A 74 23.41 -19.36 -0.56
C ALA A 74 22.60 -18.08 -0.82
N TRP A 75 21.54 -18.16 -1.62
CA TRP A 75 20.68 -17.03 -1.98
C TRP A 75 19.35 -17.02 -1.22
N ARG A 76 19.08 -18.04 -0.41
CA ARG A 76 17.83 -18.21 0.32
C ARG A 76 17.47 -17.00 1.14
N SER A 77 18.39 -16.50 1.98
CA SER A 77 18.17 -15.34 2.84
C SER A 77 17.73 -14.12 2.02
N ARG A 78 18.52 -13.81 0.99
CA ARG A 78 18.26 -12.66 0.12
C ARG A 78 16.95 -12.79 -0.66
N ALA A 79 16.65 -13.97 -1.17
CA ALA A 79 15.40 -14.22 -1.89
C ALA A 79 14.17 -14.07 -0.97
N LEU A 80 14.20 -14.57 0.25
CA LEU A 80 13.10 -14.42 1.21
C LEU A 80 12.88 -12.96 1.64
N LEU A 81 13.94 -12.19 1.81
CA LEU A 81 13.83 -10.75 2.04
C LEU A 81 13.13 -10.05 0.88
N GLU A 82 13.50 -10.37 -0.37
CA GLU A 82 12.89 -9.80 -1.57
C GLU A 82 11.42 -10.24 -1.75
N VAL A 83 11.00 -11.41 -1.23
CA VAL A 83 9.58 -11.80 -1.16
C VAL A 83 8.79 -10.78 -0.32
N GLY A 84 9.33 -10.39 0.85
CA GLY A 84 8.71 -9.37 1.68
C GLY A 84 8.54 -8.03 0.95
N TRP A 85 9.57 -7.64 0.20
CA TRP A 85 9.50 -6.44 -0.63
C TRP A 85 8.52 -6.58 -1.78
N ALA A 86 8.50 -7.69 -2.52
CA ALA A 86 7.59 -7.92 -3.64
C ALA A 86 6.12 -7.82 -3.19
N ARG A 87 5.78 -8.41 -2.04
CA ARG A 87 4.44 -8.31 -1.44
C ARG A 87 4.09 -6.88 -1.05
N TYR A 88 5.04 -6.15 -0.44
CA TYR A 88 4.83 -4.75 -0.10
C TYR A 88 4.62 -3.88 -1.34
N ALA A 89 5.44 -4.06 -2.37
CA ALA A 89 5.33 -3.37 -3.66
C ALA A 89 4.02 -3.69 -4.40
N GLY A 90 3.52 -4.92 -4.25
CA GLY A 90 2.23 -5.38 -4.79
C GLY A 90 1.01 -4.88 -4.04
N GLY A 91 1.18 -3.98 -3.04
CA GLY A 91 0.05 -3.40 -2.30
C GLY A 91 -0.59 -4.36 -1.28
N THR A 92 0.12 -5.41 -0.87
CA THR A 92 -0.36 -6.37 0.14
C THR A 92 0.48 -6.28 1.44
N PRO A 93 0.37 -5.17 2.21
CA PRO A 93 1.21 -4.94 3.38
C PRO A 93 1.04 -6.00 4.47
N ASP A 94 -0.15 -6.60 4.62
CA ASP A 94 -0.40 -7.67 5.59
C ASP A 94 0.45 -8.91 5.32
N THR A 95 0.51 -9.33 4.04
CA THR A 95 1.30 -10.50 3.63
C THR A 95 2.79 -10.17 3.66
N ALA A 96 3.17 -8.92 3.33
CA ALA A 96 4.54 -8.44 3.45
C ALA A 96 5.03 -8.48 4.90
N THR A 97 4.22 -7.97 5.85
CA THR A 97 4.52 -8.01 7.29
C THR A 97 4.75 -9.44 7.78
N ARG A 98 3.88 -10.38 7.38
CA ARG A 98 4.08 -11.80 7.75
C ARG A 98 5.36 -12.39 7.18
N ALA A 99 5.66 -12.12 5.91
CA ALA A 99 6.88 -12.62 5.28
C ALA A 99 8.14 -12.04 5.94
N LEU A 100 8.16 -10.74 6.21
CA LEU A 100 9.30 -10.08 6.85
C LEU A 100 9.50 -10.53 8.30
N ARG A 101 8.42 -10.71 9.08
CA ARG A 101 8.49 -11.28 10.43
C ARG A 101 9.00 -12.73 10.40
N SER A 102 8.51 -13.55 9.47
CA SER A 102 9.01 -14.92 9.29
C SER A 102 10.50 -14.92 8.96
N PHE A 103 10.91 -14.07 8.01
CA PHE A 103 12.33 -13.88 7.67
C PHE A 103 13.18 -13.49 8.89
N LEU A 104 12.71 -12.57 9.72
CA LEU A 104 13.43 -12.08 10.90
C LEU A 104 13.49 -13.11 12.02
N SER A 105 12.50 -14.00 12.17
CA SER A 105 12.39 -15.00 13.22
C SER A 105 12.96 -16.36 12.87
N GLU A 106 13.23 -16.66 11.57
CA GLU A 106 13.71 -17.97 11.14
C GLU A 106 15.09 -18.28 11.72
N GLN A 107 15.17 -19.29 12.59
CA GLN A 107 16.43 -19.71 13.22
C GLN A 107 17.29 -20.45 12.21
N GLY A 108 18.60 -20.21 12.27
CA GLY A 108 19.57 -20.89 11.39
C GLY A 108 19.64 -20.32 9.95
N LEU A 109 18.81 -19.33 9.60
CA LEU A 109 18.95 -18.63 8.33
C LEU A 109 20.20 -17.73 8.37
N PRO A 110 21.19 -17.94 7.47
CA PRO A 110 22.41 -17.13 7.45
C PRO A 110 22.12 -15.73 6.86
N ARG A 111 21.63 -14.83 7.71
CA ARG A 111 21.34 -13.44 7.34
C ARG A 111 22.56 -12.55 7.51
N GLN A 112 22.82 -11.72 6.51
CA GLN A 112 23.76 -10.61 6.68
C GLN A 112 23.13 -9.51 7.55
N PRO A 113 23.91 -8.76 8.35
CA PRO A 113 23.37 -7.65 9.14
C PRO A 113 22.60 -6.62 8.29
N ALA A 114 23.07 -6.32 7.08
CA ALA A 114 22.40 -5.43 6.14
C ALA A 114 21.04 -5.97 5.64
N GLU A 115 20.87 -7.29 5.54
CA GLU A 115 19.59 -7.91 5.16
C GLU A 115 18.58 -7.83 6.29
N ALA A 116 19.01 -8.04 7.53
CA ALA A 116 18.15 -7.87 8.70
C ALA A 116 17.71 -6.41 8.88
N ASP A 117 18.65 -5.46 8.74
CA ASP A 117 18.36 -4.04 8.80
C ASP A 117 17.33 -3.62 7.73
N ARG A 118 17.54 -4.07 6.50
CA ARG A 118 16.59 -3.83 5.40
C ARG A 118 15.22 -4.47 5.68
N ALA A 119 15.17 -5.65 6.27
CA ALA A 119 13.92 -6.30 6.63
C ALA A 119 13.15 -5.50 7.69
N TRP A 120 13.83 -4.99 8.72
CA TRP A 120 13.23 -4.12 9.74
C TRP A 120 12.70 -2.82 9.13
N TYR A 121 13.46 -2.19 8.24
CA TYR A 121 13.04 -0.98 7.55
C TYR A 121 11.77 -1.22 6.71
N LEU A 122 11.74 -2.27 5.89
CA LEU A 122 10.58 -2.64 5.08
C LEU A 122 9.37 -3.01 5.96
N LEU A 123 9.61 -3.70 7.07
CA LEU A 123 8.59 -4.03 8.05
C LEU A 123 7.95 -2.77 8.65
N GLY A 124 8.74 -1.77 9.01
CA GLY A 124 8.24 -0.49 9.50
C GLY A 124 7.31 0.19 8.50
N TRP A 125 7.68 0.23 7.22
CA TRP A 125 6.82 0.79 6.17
C TRP A 125 5.54 -0.02 5.92
N ALA A 126 5.63 -1.34 5.96
CA ALA A 126 4.45 -2.20 5.83
C ALA A 126 3.47 -1.98 7.00
N LEU A 127 3.98 -1.85 8.22
CA LEU A 127 3.18 -1.58 9.42
C LEU A 127 2.54 -0.18 9.39
N LEU A 128 3.25 0.87 8.95
CA LEU A 128 2.64 2.19 8.74
C LEU A 128 1.50 2.14 7.73
N SER A 129 1.65 1.38 6.65
CA SER A 129 0.61 1.19 5.65
C SER A 129 -0.65 0.52 6.22
N GLN A 130 -0.49 -0.30 7.28
CA GLN A 130 -1.57 -0.94 8.04
C GLN A 130 -2.11 -0.09 9.20
N ASN A 131 -1.61 1.16 9.35
CA ASN A 131 -1.97 2.04 10.46
C ASN A 131 -1.45 1.57 11.85
N GLU A 132 -0.42 0.73 11.86
CA GLU A 132 0.21 0.20 13.08
C GLU A 132 1.44 1.04 13.47
N GLY A 133 1.24 2.33 13.80
CA GLY A 133 2.33 3.28 14.05
C GLY A 133 3.26 2.86 15.19
N ALA A 134 2.73 2.32 16.30
CA ALA A 134 3.57 1.89 17.43
C ALA A 134 4.50 0.72 17.03
N ALA A 135 3.97 -0.30 16.36
CA ALA A 135 4.77 -1.43 15.89
C ALA A 135 5.78 -0.99 14.80
N ALA A 136 5.40 -0.03 13.96
CA ALA A 136 6.32 0.56 12.99
C ALA A 136 7.47 1.31 13.67
N ALA A 137 7.19 2.05 14.74
CA ALA A 137 8.22 2.74 15.53
C ALA A 137 9.22 1.75 16.15
N GLU A 138 8.76 0.61 16.68
CA GLU A 138 9.63 -0.46 17.17
C GLU A 138 10.53 -1.00 16.05
N ALA A 139 9.98 -1.24 14.86
CA ALA A 139 10.74 -1.71 13.72
C ALA A 139 11.81 -0.69 13.29
N PHE A 140 11.49 0.60 13.23
CA PHE A 140 12.44 1.66 12.88
C PHE A 140 13.45 1.99 14.00
N ALA A 141 13.14 1.68 15.25
CA ALA A 141 14.03 1.90 16.40
C ALA A 141 15.15 0.85 16.50
N THR A 142 15.09 -0.24 15.72
CA THR A 142 16.15 -1.26 15.73
C THR A 142 17.50 -0.61 15.36
N PRO A 143 18.55 -0.74 16.19
CA PRO A 143 19.81 -0.04 15.98
C PRO A 143 20.58 -0.65 14.82
N ALA A 144 20.44 -0.06 13.65
CA ALA A 144 21.11 -0.45 12.42
C ALA A 144 21.22 0.77 11.47
N PRO A 145 22.11 0.77 10.47
CA PRO A 145 22.37 1.93 9.60
C PRO A 145 21.14 2.52 8.91
N PHE A 146 20.17 1.68 8.54
CA PHE A 146 18.95 2.14 7.85
C PHE A 146 17.76 2.35 8.78
N THR A 147 17.65 1.57 9.85
CA THR A 147 16.52 1.63 10.79
C THR A 147 16.73 2.60 11.92
N GLY A 148 17.95 2.84 12.40
CA GLY A 148 18.25 3.73 13.52
C GLY A 148 17.93 5.23 13.28
N GLN A 149 17.02 5.54 12.36
CA GLN A 149 16.66 6.92 12.02
C GLN A 149 15.60 7.45 12.99
N LYS A 150 16.05 8.25 13.97
CA LYS A 150 15.16 8.92 14.95
C LYS A 150 13.95 9.60 14.32
N PRO A 151 14.05 10.34 13.17
CA PRO A 151 12.90 11.00 12.57
C PRO A 151 11.78 10.03 12.14
N LEU A 152 12.12 8.86 11.58
CA LEU A 152 11.11 7.85 11.20
C LEU A 152 10.42 7.25 12.43
N THR A 153 11.20 6.93 13.46
CA THR A 153 10.67 6.42 14.72
C THR A 153 9.73 7.42 15.38
N GLU A 154 10.11 8.70 15.46
CA GLU A 154 9.28 9.76 16.01
C GLU A 154 8.00 9.98 15.20
N ALA A 155 8.10 9.98 13.88
CA ALA A 155 6.94 10.11 12.99
C ALA A 155 5.97 8.94 13.15
N ALA A 156 6.49 7.72 13.29
CA ALA A 156 5.68 6.52 13.54
C ALA A 156 4.99 6.56 14.92
N LEU A 157 5.64 7.05 15.98
CA LEU A 157 5.04 7.26 17.29
C LEU A 157 3.89 8.27 17.25
N ARG A 158 4.03 9.34 16.47
CA ARG A 158 2.99 10.36 16.29
C ARG A 158 1.90 9.96 15.30
N TRP A 159 1.94 8.77 14.74
CA TRP A 159 0.96 8.29 13.74
C TRP A 159 -0.49 8.35 14.25
N LYS A 160 -0.68 8.13 15.56
CA LYS A 160 -2.00 8.21 16.20
C LYS A 160 -2.52 9.65 16.34
N GLU A 161 -1.65 10.65 16.25
CA GLU A 161 -2.01 12.08 16.33
C GLU A 161 -2.52 12.64 15.01
N LEU A 162 -2.46 11.86 13.92
CA LEU A 162 -3.00 12.29 12.63
C LEU A 162 -4.47 12.66 12.77
N PRO A 163 -4.91 13.76 12.13
CA PRO A 163 -6.31 14.19 12.16
C PRO A 163 -7.23 13.07 11.69
N GLN A 164 -8.28 12.80 12.48
CA GLN A 164 -9.24 11.75 12.17
C GLN A 164 -10.66 12.25 12.33
N LYS A 165 -11.55 11.80 11.47
CA LYS A 165 -13.00 12.00 11.56
C LYS A 165 -13.66 10.70 12.00
N SER A 166 -14.54 10.76 12.98
CA SER A 166 -15.28 9.59 13.45
C SER A 166 -16.41 9.23 12.47
N PRO A 167 -16.37 8.04 11.82
CA PRO A 167 -17.47 7.60 10.96
C PRO A 167 -18.80 7.45 11.72
N ALA A 168 -18.73 6.99 12.99
CA ALA A 168 -19.91 6.87 13.83
C ALA A 168 -20.53 8.24 14.14
N LEU A 169 -19.69 9.24 14.47
CA LEU A 169 -20.17 10.60 14.72
C LEU A 169 -20.77 11.22 13.46
N ALA A 170 -20.13 11.04 12.30
CA ALA A 170 -20.66 11.51 11.02
C ALA A 170 -22.05 10.90 10.74
N GLY A 171 -22.23 9.59 10.98
CA GLY A 171 -23.51 8.90 10.85
C GLY A 171 -24.57 9.42 11.81
N VAL A 172 -24.24 9.56 13.10
CA VAL A 172 -25.17 10.07 14.13
C VAL A 172 -25.60 11.52 13.83
N LEU A 173 -24.65 12.38 13.46
CA LEU A 173 -24.97 13.75 13.08
C LEU A 173 -25.88 13.82 11.84
N SER A 174 -25.78 12.84 10.93
CA SER A 174 -26.58 12.80 9.70
C SER A 174 -28.06 12.47 9.95
N VAL A 175 -28.47 12.15 11.19
CA VAL A 175 -29.87 12.13 11.59
C VAL A 175 -30.52 13.51 11.36
N VAL A 176 -29.74 14.58 11.51
CA VAL A 176 -30.11 15.89 10.98
C VAL A 176 -29.57 15.99 9.56
N PRO A 177 -30.42 16.12 8.53
CA PRO A 177 -29.98 16.13 7.14
C PRO A 177 -28.86 17.15 6.89
N GLY A 178 -27.73 16.67 6.34
CA GLY A 178 -26.57 17.49 6.04
C GLY A 178 -25.58 17.71 7.17
N ALA A 179 -25.94 17.52 8.45
CA ALA A 179 -25.06 17.79 9.59
C ALA A 179 -23.78 16.92 9.60
N GLY A 180 -23.87 15.66 9.17
CA GLY A 180 -22.71 14.79 9.00
C GLY A 180 -21.73 15.33 7.94
N HIS A 181 -22.22 15.87 6.83
CA HIS A 181 -21.38 16.48 5.80
C HIS A 181 -20.73 17.79 6.28
N PHE A 182 -21.44 18.60 7.06
CA PHE A 182 -20.84 19.79 7.68
C PHE A 182 -19.70 19.42 8.64
N TYR A 183 -19.87 18.36 9.43
CA TYR A 183 -18.80 17.81 10.27
C TYR A 183 -17.58 17.38 9.46
N LEU A 184 -17.78 16.87 8.25
CA LEU A 184 -16.68 16.49 7.36
C LEU A 184 -15.96 17.69 6.72
N GLY A 185 -16.55 18.87 6.77
CA GLY A 185 -16.05 20.05 6.06
C GLY A 185 -16.53 20.11 4.60
N GLU A 186 -17.65 19.48 4.29
CA GLU A 186 -18.31 19.44 2.98
C GLU A 186 -19.59 20.30 2.96
N PRO A 187 -19.48 21.64 3.06
CA PRO A 187 -20.64 22.51 3.28
C PRO A 187 -21.62 22.48 2.10
N VAL A 188 -21.13 22.32 0.88
CA VAL A 188 -22.00 22.27 -0.32
C VAL A 188 -22.86 21.01 -0.31
N THR A 189 -22.24 19.85 -0.03
CA THR A 189 -22.96 18.57 0.08
C THR A 189 -23.92 18.59 1.27
N GLY A 190 -23.50 19.18 2.40
CA GLY A 190 -24.34 19.33 3.58
C GLY A 190 -25.58 20.18 3.33
N LEU A 191 -25.41 21.33 2.65
CA LEU A 191 -26.51 22.20 2.28
C LEU A 191 -27.46 21.53 1.28
N ALA A 192 -26.91 20.86 0.28
CA ALA A 192 -27.72 20.09 -0.69
C ALA A 192 -28.55 19.01 0.01
N ALA A 193 -27.96 18.26 0.92
CA ALA A 193 -28.67 17.26 1.71
C ALA A 193 -29.80 17.89 2.55
N LEU A 194 -29.55 19.01 3.21
CA LEU A 194 -30.55 19.73 3.99
C LEU A 194 -31.74 20.20 3.11
N VAL A 195 -31.42 20.84 1.98
CA VAL A 195 -32.47 21.41 1.08
C VAL A 195 -33.31 20.29 0.47
N TRP A 196 -32.69 19.24 -0.07
CA TRP A 196 -33.44 18.14 -0.72
C TRP A 196 -34.29 17.36 0.28
N ASN A 197 -33.78 16.99 1.45
CA ASN A 197 -34.58 16.32 2.48
C ASN A 197 -35.70 17.24 2.98
N GLY A 198 -35.46 18.54 3.11
CA GLY A 198 -36.51 19.49 3.44
C GLY A 198 -37.62 19.58 2.40
N LEU A 199 -37.24 19.61 1.10
CA LEU A 199 -38.21 19.63 -0.01
C LEU A 199 -39.04 18.35 -0.07
N PHE A 200 -38.42 17.19 0.03
CA PHE A 200 -39.11 15.88 0.06
C PHE A 200 -40.03 15.78 1.28
N GLY A 201 -39.57 16.18 2.47
CA GLY A 201 -40.35 16.19 3.69
C GLY A 201 -41.58 17.08 3.57
N TYR A 202 -41.39 18.30 2.99
CA TYR A 202 -42.50 19.21 2.73
C TYR A 202 -43.50 18.64 1.71
N ALA A 203 -43.00 18.09 0.60
CA ALA A 203 -43.85 17.49 -0.43
C ALA A 203 -44.64 16.30 0.10
N LEU A 204 -44.01 15.47 0.94
CA LEU A 204 -44.66 14.34 1.64
C LEU A 204 -45.77 14.83 2.58
N TYR A 205 -45.48 15.85 3.42
CA TYR A 205 -46.44 16.46 4.31
C TYR A 205 -47.67 17.00 3.55
N GLU A 206 -47.46 17.76 2.47
CA GLU A 206 -48.50 18.34 1.65
C GLU A 206 -49.34 17.29 0.93
N SER A 207 -48.72 16.21 0.46
CA SER A 207 -49.43 15.06 -0.16
C SER A 207 -50.35 14.36 0.82
N ILE A 208 -49.91 14.16 2.07
CA ILE A 208 -50.73 13.58 3.14
C ILE A 208 -51.89 14.51 3.46
N ARG A 209 -51.64 15.81 3.60
CA ARG A 209 -52.65 16.83 3.90
C ARG A 209 -53.74 16.93 2.82
N ARG A 210 -53.39 16.66 1.56
CA ARG A 210 -54.32 16.66 0.41
C ARG A 210 -54.93 15.27 0.15
N GLU A 211 -54.74 14.30 1.03
CA GLU A 211 -55.28 12.94 0.90
C GLU A 211 -54.76 12.18 -0.36
N GLN A 212 -53.60 12.60 -0.92
CA GLN A 212 -52.98 11.97 -2.10
C GLN A 212 -52.09 10.79 -1.67
N LEU A 213 -52.69 9.75 -1.12
CA LEU A 213 -51.96 8.64 -0.49
C LEU A 213 -50.97 7.97 -1.45
N GLY A 214 -51.31 7.77 -2.72
CA GLY A 214 -50.40 7.16 -3.70
C GLY A 214 -49.11 7.97 -3.91
N VAL A 215 -49.24 9.32 -3.98
CA VAL A 215 -48.09 10.24 -4.08
C VAL A 215 -47.30 10.27 -2.79
N ALA A 216 -47.98 10.26 -1.64
CA ALA A 216 -47.32 10.26 -0.33
C ALA A 216 -46.46 8.99 -0.13
N VAL A 217 -46.98 7.82 -0.50
CA VAL A 217 -46.22 6.56 -0.43
C VAL A 217 -44.97 6.64 -1.35
N LEU A 218 -45.13 7.10 -2.60
CA LEU A 218 -44.00 7.22 -3.52
C LEU A 218 -42.92 8.18 -2.98
N LEU A 219 -43.32 9.36 -2.52
CA LEU A 219 -42.38 10.35 -1.93
C LEU A 219 -41.72 9.80 -0.67
N GLY A 220 -42.46 9.09 0.20
CA GLY A 220 -41.88 8.48 1.40
C GLY A 220 -40.82 7.42 1.10
N VAL A 221 -41.06 6.60 0.07
CA VAL A 221 -40.03 5.63 -0.39
C VAL A 221 -38.82 6.34 -0.95
N LEU A 222 -38.99 7.32 -1.83
CA LEU A 222 -37.88 8.10 -2.41
C LEU A 222 -37.09 8.84 -1.34
N GLU A 223 -37.76 9.48 -0.38
CA GLU A 223 -37.10 10.16 0.74
C GLU A 223 -36.32 9.17 1.61
N SER A 224 -36.88 7.99 1.91
CA SER A 224 -36.20 6.98 2.72
C SER A 224 -34.89 6.53 2.06
N ILE A 225 -34.89 6.33 0.74
CA ILE A 225 -33.69 5.94 -0.02
C ILE A 225 -32.67 7.09 0.00
N TRP A 226 -33.13 8.32 -0.29
CA TRP A 226 -32.27 9.50 -0.32
C TRP A 226 -31.68 9.80 1.05
N TYR A 227 -32.49 9.83 2.09
CA TYR A 227 -32.09 10.07 3.47
C TYR A 227 -31.07 9.04 3.95
N THR A 228 -31.31 7.74 3.70
CA THR A 228 -30.38 6.69 4.03
C THR A 228 -29.05 6.88 3.27
N GLY A 229 -29.14 7.25 1.98
CA GLY A 229 -27.95 7.56 1.15
C GLY A 229 -27.11 8.68 1.71
N THR A 230 -27.70 9.75 2.26
CA THR A 230 -26.96 10.87 2.87
C THR A 230 -26.23 10.43 4.15
N ILE A 231 -26.81 9.56 4.97
CA ILE A 231 -26.16 8.99 6.16
C ILE A 231 -24.96 8.15 5.76
N PHE A 232 -25.15 7.21 4.81
CA PHE A 232 -24.04 6.38 4.30
C PHE A 232 -22.95 7.23 3.64
N GLY A 233 -23.32 8.28 2.92
CA GLY A 233 -22.40 9.23 2.31
C GLY A 233 -21.48 9.88 3.36
N ALA A 234 -22.03 10.36 4.46
CA ALA A 234 -21.26 10.96 5.53
C ALA A 234 -20.34 9.94 6.24
N VAL A 235 -20.82 8.73 6.51
CA VAL A 235 -19.99 7.65 7.10
C VAL A 235 -18.81 7.31 6.18
N SER A 236 -19.10 7.10 4.90
CA SER A 236 -18.09 6.79 3.88
C SER A 236 -17.10 7.96 3.68
N GLY A 237 -17.59 9.19 3.73
CA GLY A 237 -16.79 10.42 3.67
C GLY A 237 -15.79 10.50 4.82
N ALA A 238 -16.18 10.17 6.05
CA ALA A 238 -15.28 10.11 7.20
C ALA A 238 -14.18 9.05 7.00
N GLN A 239 -14.55 7.86 6.52
CA GLN A 239 -13.59 6.81 6.23
C GLN A 239 -12.60 7.22 5.11
N LYS A 240 -13.11 7.86 4.04
CA LYS A 240 -12.28 8.37 2.95
C LYS A 240 -11.30 9.43 3.46
N TYR A 241 -11.78 10.42 4.22
CA TYR A 241 -10.94 11.43 4.85
C TYR A 241 -9.79 10.82 5.63
N ASN A 242 -10.08 9.84 6.48
CA ASN A 242 -9.06 9.17 7.29
C ASN A 242 -8.04 8.38 6.44
N ARG A 243 -8.47 7.76 5.34
CA ARG A 243 -7.55 7.09 4.40
C ARG A 243 -6.65 8.10 3.69
N ASP A 244 -7.24 9.20 3.23
CA ASP A 244 -6.50 10.24 2.48
C ASP A 244 -5.45 10.91 3.36
N VAL A 245 -5.78 11.27 4.60
CA VAL A 245 -4.83 11.82 5.58
C VAL A 245 -3.65 10.87 5.84
N ARG A 246 -3.94 9.58 6.04
CA ARG A 246 -2.88 8.57 6.26
C ARG A 246 -2.02 8.38 5.02
N ARG A 247 -2.63 8.32 3.83
CA ARG A 247 -1.90 8.19 2.56
C ARG A 247 -0.99 9.39 2.35
N GLU A 248 -1.47 10.60 2.55
CA GLU A 248 -0.68 11.82 2.41
C GLU A 248 0.49 11.85 3.42
N ALA A 249 0.25 11.49 4.67
CA ALA A 249 1.29 11.39 5.69
C ALA A 249 2.37 10.36 5.31
N LEU A 250 1.95 9.18 4.80
CA LEU A 250 2.87 8.15 4.34
C LEU A 250 3.73 8.62 3.17
N GLU A 251 3.12 9.29 2.18
CA GLU A 251 3.85 9.82 1.03
C GLU A 251 4.82 10.95 1.42
N ARG A 252 4.42 11.83 2.33
CA ARG A 252 5.31 12.87 2.87
C ARG A 252 6.53 12.24 3.56
N LEU A 253 6.32 11.25 4.41
CA LEU A 253 7.42 10.54 5.08
C LEU A 253 8.33 9.84 4.07
N ARG A 254 7.77 9.18 3.08
CA ARG A 254 8.54 8.53 2.00
C ARG A 254 9.40 9.55 1.26
N THR A 255 8.85 10.72 0.94
CA THR A 255 9.58 11.77 0.22
C THR A 255 10.69 12.38 1.06
N GLN A 256 10.49 12.55 2.36
CA GLN A 256 11.47 13.12 3.29
C GLN A 256 12.64 12.18 3.60
N HIS A 257 12.40 10.87 3.54
CA HIS A 257 13.38 9.85 3.92
C HIS A 257 13.84 8.98 2.74
N ASP A 258 13.88 9.55 1.54
CA ASP A 258 14.27 8.86 0.31
C ASP A 258 15.80 8.83 0.07
N ASP A 259 16.60 8.88 1.12
CA ASP A 259 18.07 8.72 1.08
C ASP A 259 18.51 7.27 0.82
N ARG A 260 17.65 6.50 0.10
CA ARG A 260 17.94 5.08 -0.18
C ARG A 260 19.04 4.96 -1.21
N PRO A 261 20.01 4.06 -0.97
CA PRO A 261 21.01 3.73 -2.00
C PRO A 261 20.33 3.26 -3.29
N GLU A 262 20.91 3.56 -4.45
CA GLU A 262 20.41 3.09 -5.76
C GLU A 262 20.22 1.57 -5.84
N SER A 263 20.95 0.81 -5.01
CA SER A 263 20.83 -0.65 -4.87
C SER A 263 19.54 -1.11 -4.19
N TRP A 264 18.78 -0.20 -3.58
CA TRP A 264 17.50 -0.52 -2.96
C TRP A 264 16.38 -0.61 -3.99
N PRO A 265 15.39 -1.47 -3.75
CA PRO A 265 14.25 -1.55 -4.65
C PRO A 265 13.54 -0.21 -4.76
N PRO A 266 12.98 0.13 -5.93
CA PRO A 266 12.20 1.33 -6.12
C PRO A 266 11.00 1.34 -5.16
N ARG A 267 10.43 2.53 -4.93
CA ARG A 267 9.21 2.68 -4.15
C ARG A 267 8.12 1.76 -4.72
N PRO A 268 7.30 1.14 -3.86
CA PRO A 268 6.07 0.54 -4.36
C PRO A 268 5.26 1.62 -5.07
N VAL A 269 4.74 1.29 -6.23
CA VAL A 269 3.78 2.15 -6.93
C VAL A 269 2.59 2.32 -5.99
N ALA A 270 2.20 3.56 -5.71
CA ALA A 270 1.02 3.81 -4.90
C ALA A 270 -0.20 3.19 -5.58
N PRO A 271 -1.06 2.49 -4.84
CA PRO A 271 -2.29 1.90 -5.38
C PRO A 271 -3.27 2.96 -5.87
#